data_690c8e3042d5692a2af5948fe6a9bcea
#
_entry.id   690c8e3042d5692a2af5948fe6a9bcea
#
_cell.length_a   1.000
_cell.length_b   1.000
_cell.length_c   1.000
_cell.angle_alpha   90.00
_cell.angle_beta   90.00
_cell.angle_gamma   90.00
#
_symmetry.space_group_name_H-M   'P 1'
#
loop_
_entity.id
_entity.type
_entity.pdbx_description
1 polymer ?
#
loop_
_entity_poly.entity_id
_entity_poly.type
_entity_poly.pdbx_seq_one_letter_code
_entity_poly.pdbx_strand_id
1 'polypeptide(L)'
;MMKNLLTICFCWFALSVWGQQDTTFLYMDSLFQQLPEVLVRGERPVIKGEKGKLIYDVPRIIEKLPVTNAYEVLKELPGVTEQNGTLSLGGLRVTVVVNGKVTTLDKEQLRAMLEGTPVSRIEKAEIMYAAPARYQVRGPMINLILKSNLGQRSSLKGELFSSYE
;
A
#
# COMPACT_ATOMS: atom_id res chain seq x y z
N MET A 1 -9.23 58.11 -63.57
CA MET A 1 -9.83 56.78 -63.67
C MET A 1 -9.01 55.69 -62.98
N MET A 2 -7.68 55.74 -62.87
CA MET A 2 -6.87 54.70 -62.22
C MET A 2 -6.96 54.61 -60.70
N LYS A 3 -7.27 55.66 -59.96
CA LYS A 3 -7.40 55.66 -58.50
C LYS A 3 -8.61 54.87 -58.04
N ASN A 4 -9.70 54.83 -58.78
CA ASN A 4 -10.91 54.06 -58.30
C ASN A 4 -10.79 52.57 -58.60
N LEU A 5 -9.95 52.18 -59.59
CA LEU A 5 -9.70 50.76 -59.87
C LEU A 5 -8.88 50.09 -58.77
N LEU A 6 -7.94 50.84 -58.18
CA LEU A 6 -7.07 50.35 -57.11
C LEU A 6 -7.84 50.12 -55.75
N THR A 7 -8.83 50.99 -55.45
CA THR A 7 -9.71 50.87 -54.29
C THR A 7 -10.64 49.70 -54.42
N ILE A 8 -11.14 49.38 -55.59
CA ILE A 8 -12.04 48.25 -55.84
C ILE A 8 -11.30 46.90 -55.65
N CYS A 9 -10.04 46.80 -56.14
CA CYS A 9 -9.19 45.61 -55.91
C CYS A 9 -8.86 45.38 -54.43
N PHE A 10 -8.66 46.44 -53.67
CA PHE A 10 -8.32 46.33 -52.24
C PHE A 10 -9.54 45.88 -51.41
N CYS A 11 -10.75 46.33 -51.79
CA CYS A 11 -11.98 45.83 -51.12
C CYS A 11 -12.29 44.36 -51.40
N TRP A 12 -11.95 43.84 -52.58
CA TRP A 12 -12.17 42.44 -52.91
C TRP A 12 -11.19 41.51 -52.19
N PHE A 13 -9.99 41.97 -51.87
CA PHE A 13 -9.01 41.19 -51.11
C PHE A 13 -9.34 41.11 -49.60
N ALA A 14 -10.05 42.10 -49.09
CA ALA A 14 -10.46 42.13 -47.67
C ALA A 14 -11.62 41.17 -47.35
N LEU A 15 -12.38 40.68 -48.32
CA LEU A 15 -13.50 39.76 -48.12
C LEU A 15 -13.09 38.27 -48.03
N SER A 16 -11.81 37.95 -48.33
CA SER A 16 -11.32 36.57 -48.34
C SER A 16 -10.80 36.06 -46.96
N VAL A 17 -10.83 36.90 -45.91
CA VAL A 17 -10.22 36.56 -44.60
C VAL A 17 -11.24 35.98 -43.59
N TRP A 18 -12.50 35.87 -43.99
CA TRP A 18 -13.55 35.30 -43.08
C TRP A 18 -13.81 33.83 -43.43
N GLY A 19 -12.92 32.94 -43.04
CA GLY A 19 -13.14 31.53 -43.34
C GLY A 19 -12.11 30.53 -42.81
N GLN A 20 -11.44 30.85 -41.72
CA GLN A 20 -10.73 29.81 -40.96
C GLN A 20 -11.48 29.52 -39.70
N GLN A 21 -12.55 28.71 -39.80
CA GLN A 21 -13.06 27.99 -38.66
C GLN A 21 -12.09 26.87 -38.32
N ASP A 22 -11.42 26.97 -37.19
CA ASP A 22 -10.60 25.92 -36.62
C ASP A 22 -11.48 24.69 -36.33
N THR A 23 -11.62 23.83 -37.31
CA THR A 23 -12.31 22.54 -37.21
C THR A 23 -11.56 21.55 -36.31
N THR A 24 -10.36 21.88 -35.86
CA THR A 24 -9.55 21.03 -34.98
C THR A 24 -10.15 20.86 -33.60
N PHE A 25 -10.88 21.86 -33.09
CA PHE A 25 -11.50 21.77 -31.75
C PHE A 25 -12.71 20.82 -31.73
N LEU A 26 -13.47 20.75 -32.81
CA LEU A 26 -14.67 19.87 -32.86
C LEU A 26 -14.28 18.39 -33.01
N TYR A 27 -13.13 18.08 -33.61
CA TYR A 27 -12.65 16.71 -33.74
C TYR A 27 -12.11 16.15 -32.41
N MET A 28 -11.50 16.99 -31.59
CA MET A 28 -11.00 16.58 -30.28
C MET A 28 -12.14 16.25 -29.31
N ASP A 29 -13.20 17.02 -29.31
CA ASP A 29 -14.34 16.82 -28.39
C ASP A 29 -15.11 15.53 -28.71
N SER A 30 -15.27 15.18 -29.98
CA SER A 30 -15.89 13.91 -30.40
C SER A 30 -15.02 12.67 -30.11
N LEU A 31 -13.69 12.83 -30.09
CA LEU A 31 -12.77 11.75 -29.75
C LEU A 31 -12.80 11.46 -28.26
N PHE A 32 -12.94 12.50 -27.41
CA PHE A 32 -13.06 12.33 -25.96
C PHE A 32 -14.39 11.68 -25.55
N GLN A 33 -15.47 11.86 -26.31
CA GLN A 33 -16.75 11.20 -26.06
C GLN A 33 -16.77 9.70 -26.43
N GLN A 34 -15.81 9.24 -27.23
CA GLN A 34 -15.70 7.82 -27.63
C GLN A 34 -14.72 7.02 -26.76
N LEU A 35 -14.03 7.67 -25.82
CA LEU A 35 -13.21 6.93 -24.89
C LEU A 35 -14.14 6.15 -23.93
N PRO A 36 -14.04 4.83 -23.87
CA PRO A 36 -14.79 4.09 -22.88
C PRO A 36 -14.41 4.62 -21.50
N GLU A 37 -15.40 4.93 -20.68
CA GLU A 37 -15.18 5.30 -19.28
C GLU A 37 -14.37 4.19 -18.63
N VAL A 38 -13.06 4.40 -18.52
CA VAL A 38 -12.18 3.49 -17.80
C VAL A 38 -12.55 3.64 -16.33
N LEU A 39 -13.48 2.79 -15.88
CA LEU A 39 -13.80 2.66 -14.47
C LEU A 39 -12.54 2.11 -13.77
N VAL A 40 -11.65 3.01 -13.38
CA VAL A 40 -10.52 2.67 -12.52
C VAL A 40 -11.12 2.33 -11.15
N ARG A 41 -11.47 1.06 -10.97
CA ARG A 41 -11.69 0.53 -9.62
C ARG A 41 -10.36 0.62 -8.92
N GLY A 42 -10.20 1.62 -8.09
CA GLY A 42 -9.04 1.77 -7.24
C GLY A 42 -8.99 0.61 -6.26
N GLU A 43 -8.36 -0.49 -6.65
CA GLU A 43 -8.00 -1.54 -5.70
C GLU A 43 -7.04 -0.91 -4.69
N ARG A 44 -7.31 -1.14 -3.40
CA ARG A 44 -6.37 -0.68 -2.37
C ARG A 44 -5.01 -1.29 -2.66
N PRO A 45 -3.93 -0.51 -2.69
CA PRO A 45 -2.61 -1.05 -2.99
C PRO A 45 -2.23 -2.11 -1.96
N VAL A 46 -1.70 -3.23 -2.44
CA VAL A 46 -1.17 -4.32 -1.59
C VAL A 46 0.01 -3.83 -0.75
N ILE A 47 0.76 -2.86 -1.28
CA ILE A 47 1.92 -2.24 -0.66
C ILE A 47 1.69 -0.74 -0.57
N LYS A 48 1.90 -0.17 0.61
CA LYS A 48 1.79 1.27 0.86
C LYS A 48 3.06 1.80 1.50
N GLY A 49 3.68 2.80 0.88
CA GLY A 49 4.82 3.52 1.46
C GLY A 49 4.32 4.65 2.36
N GLU A 50 4.77 4.72 3.60
CA GLU A 50 4.43 5.78 4.54
C GLU A 50 5.57 6.07 5.51
N LYS A 51 6.02 7.32 5.58
CA LYS A 51 6.99 7.81 6.59
C LYS A 51 8.20 6.88 6.82
N GLY A 52 8.83 6.42 5.72
CA GLY A 52 10.02 5.56 5.79
C GLY A 52 9.76 4.09 6.12
N LYS A 53 8.51 3.64 6.07
CA LYS A 53 8.11 2.25 6.18
C LYS A 53 7.31 1.78 4.97
N LEU A 54 7.42 0.51 4.64
CA LEU A 54 6.59 -0.18 3.67
C LEU A 54 5.56 -1.01 4.44
N ILE A 55 4.30 -0.77 4.17
CA ILE A 55 3.18 -1.47 4.79
C ILE A 55 2.60 -2.46 3.79
N TYR A 56 2.59 -3.71 4.17
CA TYR A 56 2.07 -4.83 3.38
C TYR A 56 0.74 -5.29 3.96
N ASP A 57 -0.30 -5.32 3.13
CA ASP A 57 -1.60 -5.90 3.47
C ASP A 57 -1.49 -7.43 3.34
N VAL A 58 -1.26 -8.10 4.48
CA VAL A 58 -0.98 -9.54 4.50
C VAL A 58 -2.16 -10.36 3.96
N PRO A 59 -3.42 -10.14 4.35
CA PRO A 59 -4.57 -10.85 3.79
C PRO A 59 -4.58 -10.90 2.27
N ARG A 60 -4.20 -9.82 1.59
CA ARG A 60 -4.15 -9.74 0.12
C ARG A 60 -2.96 -10.45 -0.49
N ILE A 61 -1.82 -10.42 0.20
CA ILE A 61 -0.60 -11.10 -0.28
C ILE A 61 -0.82 -12.60 -0.28
N ILE A 62 -1.43 -13.12 0.78
CA ILE A 62 -1.61 -14.57 0.97
C ILE A 62 -2.69 -15.18 0.08
N GLU A 63 -3.60 -14.39 -0.52
CA GLU A 63 -4.62 -14.92 -1.45
C GLU A 63 -4.02 -15.77 -2.58
N LYS A 64 -2.77 -15.50 -2.94
CA LYS A 64 -2.07 -16.16 -4.04
C LYS A 64 -0.89 -17.05 -3.59
N LEU A 65 -0.65 -17.15 -2.28
CA LEU A 65 0.50 -17.84 -1.73
C LEU A 65 0.07 -18.98 -0.79
N PRO A 66 0.67 -20.16 -0.87
CA PRO A 66 0.36 -21.29 0.00
C PRO A 66 1.08 -21.15 1.36
N VAL A 67 0.78 -20.10 2.10
CA VAL A 67 1.37 -19.81 3.41
C VAL A 67 0.37 -20.05 4.53
N THR A 68 0.80 -20.63 5.63
CA THR A 68 -0.06 -21.06 6.74
C THR A 68 0.21 -20.30 8.04
N ASN A 69 1.42 -19.79 8.21
CA ASN A 69 1.87 -19.17 9.45
C ASN A 69 2.67 -17.87 9.21
N ALA A 70 2.93 -17.13 10.29
CA ALA A 70 3.61 -15.84 10.22
C ALA A 70 5.05 -15.95 9.71
N TYR A 71 5.75 -17.04 10.01
CA TYR A 71 7.12 -17.22 9.55
C TYR A 71 7.21 -17.33 8.03
N GLU A 72 6.31 -18.12 7.43
CA GLU A 72 6.21 -18.25 5.98
C GLU A 72 5.85 -16.90 5.33
N VAL A 73 4.89 -16.16 5.89
CA VAL A 73 4.54 -14.82 5.41
C VAL A 73 5.75 -13.90 5.39
N LEU A 74 6.56 -13.90 6.45
CA LEU A 74 7.74 -13.05 6.52
C LEU A 74 8.78 -13.39 5.45
N LYS A 75 8.91 -14.65 5.08
CA LYS A 75 9.83 -15.09 4.02
C LYS A 75 9.39 -14.65 2.62
N GLU A 76 8.08 -14.52 2.41
CA GLU A 76 7.50 -14.08 1.14
C GLU A 76 7.51 -12.55 0.97
N LEU A 77 7.86 -11.80 2.02
CA LEU A 77 7.96 -10.34 1.90
C LEU A 77 9.17 -9.94 1.05
N PRO A 78 9.01 -9.01 0.10
CA PRO A 78 10.09 -8.57 -0.77
C PRO A 78 11.31 -8.06 -0.01
N GLY A 79 12.48 -8.56 -0.40
CA GLY A 79 13.77 -8.20 0.21
C GLY A 79 14.10 -8.95 1.50
N VAL A 80 13.18 -9.76 2.01
CA VAL A 80 13.44 -10.66 3.14
C VAL A 80 14.05 -11.96 2.61
N THR A 81 15.10 -12.41 3.26
CA THR A 81 15.78 -13.68 2.99
C THR A 81 15.96 -14.45 4.28
N GLU A 82 15.98 -15.77 4.19
CA GLU A 82 16.26 -16.64 5.32
C GLU A 82 17.63 -17.34 5.12
N GLN A 83 18.45 -17.29 6.15
CA GLN A 83 19.70 -18.05 6.20
C GLN A 83 19.86 -18.70 7.58
N ASN A 84 19.95 -20.01 7.61
CA ASN A 84 20.11 -20.78 8.85
C ASN A 84 19.07 -20.44 9.94
N GLY A 85 17.81 -20.26 9.55
CA GLY A 85 16.72 -19.89 10.45
C GLY A 85 16.72 -18.43 10.93
N THR A 86 17.61 -17.60 10.37
CA THR A 86 17.66 -16.16 10.66
C THR A 86 17.08 -15.37 9.50
N LEU A 87 16.14 -14.49 9.78
CA LEU A 87 15.59 -13.57 8.78
C LEU A 87 16.50 -12.36 8.61
N SER A 88 16.75 -11.98 7.37
CA SER A 88 17.54 -10.81 6.98
C SER A 88 16.80 -9.97 5.95
N LEU A 89 17.06 -8.68 5.96
CA LEU A 89 16.52 -7.70 5.00
C LEU A 89 17.69 -6.89 4.44
N GLY A 90 17.90 -6.97 3.11
CA GLY A 90 19.03 -6.31 2.49
C GLY A 90 20.39 -6.81 3.02
N GLY A 91 20.50 -8.09 3.39
CA GLY A 91 21.72 -8.69 3.93
C GLY A 91 21.99 -8.42 5.43
N LEU A 92 21.15 -7.63 6.09
CA LEU A 92 21.25 -7.34 7.51
C LEU A 92 20.22 -8.15 8.32
N ARG A 93 20.61 -8.62 9.51
CA ARG A 93 19.69 -9.32 10.41
C ARG A 93 18.50 -8.44 10.78
N VAL A 94 17.29 -8.99 10.65
CA VAL A 94 16.05 -8.30 10.97
C VAL A 94 15.70 -8.46 12.44
N THR A 95 15.26 -7.36 13.05
CA THR A 95 14.56 -7.42 14.34
C THR A 95 13.05 -7.53 14.09
N VAL A 96 12.43 -8.58 14.62
CA VAL A 96 10.98 -8.76 14.55
C VAL A 96 10.32 -8.10 15.74
N VAL A 97 9.28 -7.34 15.46
CA VAL A 97 8.45 -6.63 16.43
C VAL A 97 7.01 -7.09 16.25
N VAL A 98 6.27 -7.29 17.30
CA VAL A 98 4.87 -7.72 17.25
C VAL A 98 3.99 -6.67 17.93
N ASN A 99 3.02 -6.14 17.22
CA ASN A 99 2.13 -5.06 17.71
C ASN A 99 2.89 -3.88 18.32
N GLY A 100 4.05 -3.51 17.71
CA GLY A 100 4.89 -2.40 18.17
C GLY A 100 5.77 -2.74 19.38
N LYS A 101 5.79 -3.97 19.85
CA LYS A 101 6.66 -4.42 20.95
C LYS A 101 7.81 -5.25 20.43
N VAL A 102 9.04 -4.85 20.77
CA VAL A 102 10.25 -5.60 20.43
C VAL A 102 10.24 -6.95 21.12
N THR A 103 10.48 -8.02 20.37
CA THR A 103 10.60 -9.36 20.94
C THR A 103 12.01 -9.55 21.48
N THR A 104 12.11 -10.03 22.70
CA THR A 104 13.39 -10.37 23.37
C THR A 104 13.71 -11.87 23.26
N LEU A 105 12.97 -12.58 22.41
CA LEU A 105 13.12 -14.01 22.19
C LEU A 105 14.41 -14.32 21.45
N ASP A 106 15.00 -15.46 21.76
CA ASP A 106 16.09 -15.99 20.95
C ASP A 106 15.59 -16.44 19.56
N LYS A 107 16.51 -16.86 18.70
CA LYS A 107 16.19 -17.21 17.31
C LYS A 107 15.18 -18.37 17.21
N GLU A 108 15.38 -19.40 18.00
CA GLU A 108 14.56 -20.61 18.01
C GLU A 108 13.16 -20.33 18.58
N GLN A 109 13.09 -19.58 19.66
CA GLN A 109 11.84 -19.16 20.29
C GLN A 109 11.04 -18.23 19.38
N LEU A 110 11.72 -17.27 18.73
CA LEU A 110 11.11 -16.37 17.78
C LEU A 110 10.50 -17.14 16.59
N ARG A 111 11.27 -18.09 16.05
CA ARG A 111 10.80 -18.95 14.97
C ARG A 111 9.59 -19.76 15.39
N ALA A 112 9.67 -20.44 16.54
CA ALA A 112 8.55 -21.24 17.07
C ALA A 112 7.29 -20.38 17.32
N MET A 113 7.44 -19.16 17.84
CA MET A 113 6.33 -18.22 18.03
C MET A 113 5.70 -17.83 16.69
N LEU A 114 6.51 -17.54 15.66
CA LEU A 114 6.03 -17.15 14.34
C LEU A 114 5.36 -18.31 13.61
N GLU A 115 5.92 -19.54 13.70
CA GLU A 115 5.33 -20.76 13.16
C GLU A 115 4.01 -21.12 13.86
N GLY A 116 3.93 -20.87 15.15
CA GLY A 116 2.70 -21.04 15.94
C GLY A 116 1.64 -19.94 15.72
N THR A 117 1.96 -18.87 14.98
CA THR A 117 1.03 -17.78 14.70
C THR A 117 0.36 -18.01 13.32
N PRO A 118 -0.93 -18.38 13.29
CA PRO A 118 -1.61 -18.64 12.01
C PRO A 118 -1.74 -17.34 11.20
N VAL A 119 -1.62 -17.45 9.88
CA VAL A 119 -1.69 -16.32 8.95
C VAL A 119 -2.98 -15.52 9.06
N SER A 120 -4.08 -16.17 9.38
CA SER A 120 -5.40 -15.53 9.56
C SER A 120 -5.43 -14.46 10.66
N ARG A 121 -4.51 -14.53 11.60
CA ARG A 121 -4.36 -13.54 12.69
C ARG A 121 -3.56 -12.33 12.29
N ILE A 122 -2.86 -12.35 11.16
CA ILE A 122 -2.04 -11.23 10.72
C ILE A 122 -2.93 -10.24 9.97
N GLU A 123 -2.83 -8.96 10.31
CA GLU A 123 -3.48 -7.87 9.60
C GLU A 123 -2.55 -7.28 8.56
N LYS A 124 -1.34 -6.90 8.97
CA LYS A 124 -0.33 -6.26 8.11
C LYS A 124 1.08 -6.50 8.63
N ALA A 125 2.05 -6.35 7.73
CA ALA A 125 3.47 -6.33 8.06
C ALA A 125 4.06 -4.97 7.66
N GLU A 126 4.81 -4.34 8.56
CA GLU A 126 5.47 -3.07 8.30
C GLU A 126 6.98 -3.31 8.25
N ILE A 127 7.59 -3.06 7.10
CA ILE A 127 9.04 -3.18 6.89
C ILE A 127 9.68 -1.81 7.04
N MET A 128 10.73 -1.73 7.85
CA MET A 128 11.56 -0.55 8.04
C MET A 128 13.03 -0.93 7.85
N TYR A 129 13.70 -0.32 6.88
CA TYR A 129 15.15 -0.54 6.63
C TYR A 129 16.03 0.09 7.71
N ALA A 130 15.51 1.09 8.40
CA ALA A 130 16.14 1.67 9.58
C ALA A 130 15.09 1.75 10.69
N ALA A 131 15.32 1.08 11.79
CA ALA A 131 14.42 1.10 12.94
C ALA A 131 14.34 2.51 13.54
N PRO A 132 13.13 3.05 13.79
CA PRO A 132 12.98 4.29 14.53
C PRO A 132 13.59 4.20 15.94
N ALA A 133 14.18 5.28 16.43
CA ALA A 133 14.88 5.33 17.72
C ALA A 133 14.03 4.86 18.92
N ARG A 134 12.70 5.01 18.85
CA ARG A 134 11.77 4.56 19.90
C ARG A 134 11.82 3.06 20.20
N TYR A 135 12.28 2.25 19.24
CA TYR A 135 12.40 0.80 19.42
C TYR A 135 13.73 0.38 20.04
N GLN A 136 14.71 1.30 20.14
CA GLN A 136 16.05 1.06 20.70
C GLN A 136 16.80 -0.12 20.05
N VAL A 137 16.47 -0.44 18.81
CA VAL A 137 17.13 -1.46 18.00
C VAL A 137 17.89 -0.83 16.83
N ARG A 138 18.94 -1.50 16.36
CA ARG A 138 19.74 -1.05 15.22
C ARG A 138 19.44 -1.91 14.00
N GLY A 139 19.47 -1.27 12.82
CA GLY A 139 19.28 -1.97 11.55
C GLY A 139 17.83 -2.10 11.13
N PRO A 140 17.53 -3.02 10.22
CA PRO A 140 16.20 -3.23 9.69
C PRO A 140 15.30 -3.93 10.71
N MET A 141 14.01 -3.61 10.63
CA MET A 141 12.98 -4.24 11.46
C MET A 141 11.71 -4.54 10.67
N ILE A 142 11.00 -5.56 11.11
CA ILE A 142 9.68 -5.90 10.61
C ILE A 142 8.72 -5.91 11.79
N ASN A 143 7.67 -5.09 11.72
CA ASN A 143 6.61 -5.05 12.71
C ASN A 143 5.39 -5.80 12.19
N LEU A 144 5.07 -6.93 12.80
CA LEU A 144 3.85 -7.68 12.55
C LEU A 144 2.70 -7.10 13.36
N ILE A 145 1.67 -6.66 12.67
CA ILE A 145 0.43 -6.23 13.31
C ILE A 145 -0.57 -7.39 13.25
N LEU A 146 -0.91 -7.88 14.41
CA LEU A 146 -1.91 -8.93 14.58
C LEU A 146 -3.29 -8.32 14.79
N LYS A 147 -4.30 -8.96 14.23
CA LYS A 147 -5.71 -8.61 14.49
C LYS A 147 -5.98 -8.71 15.99
N SER A 148 -6.53 -7.66 16.56
CA SER A 148 -6.93 -7.69 17.97
C SER A 148 -8.13 -8.61 18.15
N ASN A 149 -8.04 -9.60 19.06
CA ASN A 149 -9.16 -10.43 19.45
C ASN A 149 -10.12 -9.62 20.34
N LEU A 150 -10.71 -8.55 19.81
CA LEU A 150 -11.73 -7.77 20.54
C LEU A 150 -13.03 -8.58 20.77
N GLY A 151 -13.11 -9.81 20.25
CA GLY A 151 -14.26 -10.71 20.44
C GLY A 151 -14.16 -11.64 21.64
N GLN A 152 -12.97 -11.80 22.26
CA GLN A 152 -12.81 -12.54 23.50
C GLN A 152 -12.58 -11.58 24.67
N ARG A 153 -13.57 -10.71 24.93
CA ARG A 153 -13.76 -10.26 26.30
C ARG A 153 -14.20 -11.51 27.07
N SER A 154 -13.27 -12.15 27.76
CA SER A 154 -13.64 -13.03 28.85
C SER A 154 -14.47 -12.17 29.80
N SER A 155 -15.79 -12.34 29.75
CA SER A 155 -16.65 -11.86 30.80
C SER A 155 -16.31 -12.70 32.05
N LEU A 156 -15.37 -12.20 32.83
CA LEU A 156 -15.24 -12.63 34.23
C LEU A 156 -16.53 -12.15 34.92
N LYS A 157 -17.59 -12.97 34.84
CA LYS A 157 -18.71 -12.91 35.76
C LYS A 157 -18.18 -13.44 37.08
N GLY A 158 -17.58 -12.57 37.87
CA GLY A 158 -17.36 -12.83 39.26
C GLY A 158 -18.70 -12.73 39.98
N GLU A 159 -19.32 -13.86 40.30
CA GLU A 159 -20.40 -13.90 41.28
C GLU A 159 -19.75 -13.73 42.66
N LEU A 160 -19.88 -12.53 43.21
CA LEU A 160 -19.55 -12.28 44.62
C LEU A 160 -20.67 -12.86 45.45
N PHE A 161 -20.46 -14.08 45.97
CA PHE A 161 -21.29 -14.59 47.07
C PHE A 161 -20.83 -13.89 48.34
N SER A 162 -21.59 -12.89 48.77
CA SER A 162 -21.52 -12.32 50.11
C SER A 162 -22.42 -13.14 51.01
N SER A 163 -21.85 -14.10 51.72
CA SER A 163 -22.52 -14.76 52.85
C SER A 163 -22.29 -13.91 54.07
N TYR A 164 -23.35 -13.23 54.55
CA TYR A 164 -23.40 -12.68 55.89
C TYR A 164 -24.07 -13.73 56.81
N GLU A 165 -23.36 -14.23 57.82
CA GLU A 165 -23.90 -14.77 59.09
C GLU A 165 -23.89 -13.65 60.11
#